data_67bf776a26695b29b83af7b7667c1fdd
#
_entry.id   67bf776a26695b29b83af7b7667c1fdd
#
_cell.length_a   1.000
_cell.length_b   1.000
_cell.length_c   1.000
_cell.angle_alpha   90.00
_cell.angle_beta   90.00
_cell.angle_gamma   90.00
#
_symmetry.space_group_name_H-M   'P 1'
#
loop_
_entity.id
_entity.type
_entity.pdbx_description
1 polymer ?
#
loop_
_entity_poly.entity_id
_entity_poly.type
_entity_poly.pdbx_seq_one_letter_code
_entity_poly.pdbx_strand_id
1 'polypeptide(L)'
;MKKILLSISAAFLLNISVTFASEEILQKDFKVTLEWLEQKPKSYAKDFFILQYLAQDDISFEDAKVAYSMANEANSNVKKLYNKKYKKIPPEELRCYNASIPQLKNEDSKCIALGLSLNEATEISKSDLNFFISKLDAYPTLKKDLQIIVTDNPFYALINSDMDRFFRLFFEFKKDYRSKFFNKPLNPEFINKISKDKNFERFLRYVVYENDLKNLQKSLLSLNNYQDIDADNLFSLGINAINNNNSNLALQIFNDANNKAYSKNLKDKTLFWIYLLTQNQSFLQELAQSWDNNIYSLYAKELLDLEIDNIEYKIPLLNKKSSFDIYDQFEWMKVLEDTKKNFDEQKLVKYENLFSDENTLAQHAFILERYTKYKKQYFITPYRDTIKNYDIDKQVLIYSIARQESRFIPSSISSSSAQGVMQIMPFLSFDISKELNEDYNIYEQFIPDTNIRYGSYHLDSLMKQFNNNPLFIAYAYNGGAGYTRSQFNKGLFSKKGKYEPFLSMELISFAETRDYGKKVLANYYIYNNYLNSRNKINLSTIFQSLVAPN
;
A
#
# COMPACT_ATOMS: atom_id res chain seq x y z
N MET A 1 -77.54 0.72 41.61
CA MET A 1 -76.81 1.65 40.74
C MET A 1 -75.32 1.46 40.97
N LYS A 2 -74.66 0.64 40.16
CA LYS A 2 -73.19 0.41 40.19
C LYS A 2 -72.59 1.08 38.96
N LYS A 3 -71.74 2.07 39.17
CA LYS A 3 -70.95 2.71 38.11
C LYS A 3 -69.79 1.80 37.77
N ILE A 4 -69.68 1.40 36.50
CA ILE A 4 -68.55 0.71 35.92
C ILE A 4 -67.59 1.80 35.42
N LEU A 5 -66.38 1.85 36.01
CA LEU A 5 -65.25 2.64 35.47
C LEU A 5 -64.55 1.81 34.39
N LEU A 6 -64.59 2.29 33.15
CA LEU A 6 -63.72 1.79 32.09
C LEU A 6 -62.36 2.49 32.23
N SER A 7 -61.33 1.73 32.54
CA SER A 7 -59.93 2.17 32.43
C SER A 7 -59.43 1.96 30.99
N ILE A 8 -59.20 3.06 30.29
CA ILE A 8 -58.55 3.03 28.98
C ILE A 8 -57.04 3.01 29.26
N SER A 9 -56.42 1.85 29.05
CA SER A 9 -54.95 1.70 29.01
C SER A 9 -54.45 2.22 27.66
N ALA A 10 -53.90 3.40 27.63
CA ALA A 10 -53.14 3.91 26.48
C ALA A 10 -51.82 3.16 26.44
N ALA A 11 -51.68 2.19 25.54
CA ALA A 11 -50.39 1.62 25.20
C ALA A 11 -49.59 2.62 24.39
N PHE A 12 -48.63 3.27 25.03
CA PHE A 12 -47.58 4.02 24.34
C PHE A 12 -46.69 2.99 23.62
N LEU A 13 -46.89 2.80 22.33
CA LEU A 13 -45.92 2.18 21.44
C LEU A 13 -44.72 3.13 21.32
N LEU A 14 -43.71 2.93 22.13
CA LEU A 14 -42.38 3.49 21.88
C LEU A 14 -41.84 2.88 20.57
N ASN A 15 -42.01 3.60 19.47
CA ASN A 15 -41.22 3.38 18.28
C ASN A 15 -39.78 3.77 18.64
N ILE A 16 -38.99 2.79 19.10
CA ILE A 16 -37.56 2.92 19.16
C ILE A 16 -37.10 2.80 17.70
N SER A 17 -37.01 3.92 16.99
CA SER A 17 -36.22 4.00 15.77
C SER A 17 -34.77 3.72 16.16
N VAL A 18 -34.24 2.60 15.73
CA VAL A 18 -32.81 2.33 15.79
C VAL A 18 -32.18 3.34 14.84
N THR A 19 -31.74 4.48 15.37
CA THR A 19 -30.90 5.41 14.64
C THR A 19 -29.52 4.77 14.54
N PHE A 20 -29.06 4.51 13.32
CA PHE A 20 -27.71 4.00 13.08
C PHE A 20 -26.69 5.08 13.46
N ALA A 21 -25.60 4.69 14.07
CA ALA A 21 -24.52 5.62 14.46
C ALA A 21 -23.92 6.39 13.26
N SER A 22 -24.04 5.82 12.05
CA SER A 22 -23.63 6.49 10.81
C SER A 22 -24.53 7.62 10.37
N GLU A 23 -25.82 7.66 10.80
CA GLU A 23 -26.72 8.77 10.46
C GLU A 23 -26.19 10.11 10.99
N GLU A 24 -25.50 10.07 12.14
CA GLU A 24 -24.89 11.27 12.73
C GLU A 24 -23.75 11.83 11.85
N ILE A 25 -22.81 11.00 11.41
CA ILE A 25 -21.65 11.45 10.63
C ILE A 25 -22.01 11.90 9.20
N LEU A 26 -23.14 11.44 8.67
CA LEU A 26 -23.62 11.84 7.34
C LEU A 26 -24.43 13.14 7.35
N GLN A 27 -24.72 13.72 8.54
CA GLN A 27 -25.37 15.02 8.64
C GLN A 27 -24.44 16.13 8.11
N LYS A 28 -25.01 17.09 7.37
CA LYS A 28 -24.25 18.18 6.73
C LYS A 28 -23.41 18.99 7.72
N ASP A 29 -23.89 19.12 8.96
CA ASP A 29 -23.28 19.95 10.01
C ASP A 29 -22.47 19.13 11.03
N PHE A 30 -22.21 17.85 10.76
CA PHE A 30 -21.46 17.01 11.69
C PHE A 30 -20.04 17.54 11.88
N LYS A 31 -19.68 17.77 13.14
CA LYS A 31 -18.33 18.13 13.56
C LYS A 31 -17.83 17.12 14.59
N VAL A 32 -16.64 16.63 14.38
CA VAL A 32 -15.97 15.77 15.37
C VAL A 32 -15.68 16.59 16.62
N THR A 33 -16.11 16.12 17.79
CA THR A 33 -15.80 16.72 19.10
C THR A 33 -14.83 15.83 19.88
N LEU A 34 -14.23 16.37 20.94
CA LEU A 34 -13.32 15.62 21.81
C LEU A 34 -14.07 14.49 22.53
N GLU A 35 -15.26 14.79 23.07
CA GLU A 35 -16.13 13.83 23.76
C GLU A 35 -16.54 12.69 22.83
N TRP A 36 -16.85 13.00 21.57
CA TRP A 36 -17.17 11.97 20.57
C TRP A 36 -15.97 11.05 20.32
N LEU A 37 -14.76 11.61 20.21
CA LEU A 37 -13.52 10.83 20.05
C LEU A 37 -13.24 9.94 21.27
N GLU A 38 -13.46 10.41 22.49
CA GLU A 38 -13.23 9.64 23.73
C GLU A 38 -14.06 8.36 23.77
N GLN A 39 -15.26 8.37 23.21
CA GLN A 39 -16.16 7.21 23.16
C GLN A 39 -15.74 6.14 22.11
N LYS A 40 -14.84 6.47 21.19
CA LYS A 40 -14.48 5.55 20.10
C LYS A 40 -13.22 4.73 20.42
N PRO A 41 -13.18 3.45 20.05
CA PRO A 41 -12.03 2.59 20.29
C PRO A 41 -10.84 3.03 19.42
N LYS A 42 -9.62 2.80 19.94
CA LYS A 42 -8.36 3.10 19.23
C LYS A 42 -8.28 2.27 17.95
N SER A 43 -8.16 2.93 16.79
CA SER A 43 -8.19 2.30 15.46
C SER A 43 -7.77 3.29 14.37
N TYR A 44 -7.50 2.82 13.14
CA TYR A 44 -7.31 3.72 11.99
C TYR A 44 -8.54 4.56 11.69
N ALA A 45 -9.74 4.03 11.95
CA ALA A 45 -10.97 4.81 11.87
C ALA A 45 -10.92 6.00 12.84
N LYS A 46 -10.54 5.78 14.11
CA LYS A 46 -10.38 6.88 15.09
C LYS A 46 -9.31 7.87 14.65
N ASP A 47 -8.20 7.42 14.11
CA ASP A 47 -7.13 8.30 13.61
C ASP A 47 -7.64 9.22 12.49
N PHE A 48 -8.49 8.71 11.58
CA PHE A 48 -9.13 9.52 10.56
C PHE A 48 -9.97 10.64 11.17
N PHE A 49 -10.80 10.34 12.16
CA PHE A 49 -11.61 11.37 12.83
C PHE A 49 -10.76 12.32 13.69
N ILE A 50 -9.66 11.85 14.28
CA ILE A 50 -8.68 12.74 14.95
C ILE A 50 -8.08 13.73 13.95
N LEU A 51 -7.77 13.30 12.72
CA LEU A 51 -7.31 14.23 11.68
C LEU A 51 -8.36 15.29 11.35
N GLN A 52 -9.66 14.90 11.24
CA GLN A 52 -10.74 15.86 11.03
C GLN A 52 -10.87 16.84 12.20
N TYR A 53 -10.78 16.35 13.44
CA TYR A 53 -10.80 17.19 14.64
C TYR A 53 -9.65 18.19 14.66
N LEU A 54 -8.42 17.72 14.49
CA LEU A 54 -7.22 18.58 14.50
C LEU A 54 -7.18 19.56 13.32
N ALA A 55 -7.92 19.33 12.25
CA ALA A 55 -8.01 20.25 11.11
C ALA A 55 -8.88 21.48 11.39
N GLN A 56 -9.80 21.42 12.35
CA GLN A 56 -10.67 22.56 12.73
C GLN A 56 -9.85 23.74 13.26
N ASP A 57 -10.34 24.97 13.05
CA ASP A 57 -9.57 26.19 13.35
C ASP A 57 -9.63 26.60 14.83
N ASP A 58 -10.68 26.20 15.54
CA ASP A 58 -11.04 26.62 16.90
C ASP A 58 -10.54 25.66 18.00
N ILE A 59 -9.69 24.67 17.67
CA ILE A 59 -9.19 23.68 18.64
C ILE A 59 -8.03 24.27 19.46
N SER A 60 -8.18 24.22 20.79
CA SER A 60 -7.13 24.64 21.71
C SER A 60 -5.90 23.72 21.67
N PHE A 61 -4.75 24.22 22.09
CA PHE A 61 -3.53 23.40 22.19
C PHE A 61 -3.71 22.21 23.15
N GLU A 62 -4.39 22.40 24.28
CA GLU A 62 -4.62 21.33 25.25
C GLU A 62 -5.55 20.25 24.70
N ASP A 63 -6.64 20.64 24.05
CA ASP A 63 -7.56 19.68 23.43
C ASP A 63 -6.90 18.92 22.27
N ALA A 64 -6.10 19.62 21.46
CA ALA A 64 -5.32 18.99 20.41
C ALA A 64 -4.32 17.96 20.96
N LYS A 65 -3.69 18.24 22.11
CA LYS A 65 -2.78 17.32 22.78
C LYS A 65 -3.51 16.08 23.30
N VAL A 66 -4.71 16.24 23.86
CA VAL A 66 -5.56 15.12 24.29
C VAL A 66 -5.95 14.27 23.07
N ALA A 67 -6.48 14.89 22.01
CA ALA A 67 -6.83 14.17 20.78
C ALA A 67 -5.64 13.41 20.18
N TYR A 68 -4.46 14.03 20.11
CA TYR A 68 -3.23 13.40 19.64
C TYR A 68 -2.83 12.18 20.48
N SER A 69 -3.03 12.23 21.81
CA SER A 69 -2.71 11.09 22.69
C SER A 69 -3.60 9.85 22.45
N MET A 70 -4.76 10.03 21.84
CA MET A 70 -5.69 8.94 21.50
C MET A 70 -5.31 8.22 20.19
N ALA A 71 -4.46 8.83 19.35
CA ALA A 71 -4.07 8.28 18.07
C ALA A 71 -3.18 7.03 18.22
N ASN A 72 -3.08 6.25 17.14
CA ASN A 72 -2.07 5.19 17.06
C ASN A 72 -0.68 5.81 16.91
N GLU A 73 0.28 5.34 17.70
CA GLU A 73 1.66 5.86 17.69
C GLU A 73 2.34 5.78 16.32
N ALA A 74 1.97 4.78 15.52
CA ALA A 74 2.47 4.58 14.16
C ALA A 74 1.84 5.51 13.12
N ASN A 75 0.78 6.27 13.46
CA ASN A 75 0.10 7.13 12.48
C ASN A 75 0.89 8.41 12.20
N SER A 76 1.68 8.37 11.12
CA SER A 76 2.53 9.49 10.70
C SER A 76 1.73 10.73 10.28
N ASN A 77 0.48 10.58 9.79
CA ASN A 77 -0.34 11.68 9.31
C ASN A 77 -0.87 12.52 10.47
N VAL A 78 -1.38 11.87 11.52
CA VAL A 78 -1.81 12.57 12.76
C VAL A 78 -0.63 13.31 13.37
N LYS A 79 0.53 12.66 13.49
CA LYS A 79 1.75 13.26 14.00
C LYS A 79 2.20 14.48 13.18
N LYS A 80 2.18 14.36 11.85
CA LYS A 80 2.55 15.48 10.95
C LYS A 80 1.61 16.68 11.11
N LEU A 81 0.29 16.44 11.12
CA LEU A 81 -0.69 17.51 11.28
C LEU A 81 -0.57 18.18 12.65
N TYR A 82 -0.49 17.39 13.74
CA TYR A 82 -0.29 17.91 15.09
C TYR A 82 0.97 18.74 15.20
N ASN A 83 2.12 18.23 14.72
CA ASN A 83 3.37 18.98 14.77
C ASN A 83 3.30 20.27 13.94
N LYS A 84 2.71 20.23 12.74
CA LYS A 84 2.60 21.39 11.86
C LYS A 84 1.74 22.50 12.48
N LYS A 85 0.60 22.14 13.12
CA LYS A 85 -0.39 23.11 13.57
C LYS A 85 -0.17 23.57 15.02
N TYR A 86 0.31 22.67 15.89
CA TYR A 86 0.34 22.87 17.34
C TYR A 86 1.73 22.85 17.98
N LYS A 87 2.72 22.16 17.38
CA LYS A 87 4.07 22.15 17.93
C LYS A 87 4.81 23.42 17.55
N LYS A 88 4.96 24.32 18.51
CA LYS A 88 5.78 25.52 18.34
C LYS A 88 7.27 25.13 18.42
N ILE A 89 8.01 25.36 17.35
CA ILE A 89 9.48 25.30 17.38
C ILE A 89 9.94 26.64 18.00
N PRO A 90 10.87 26.61 18.98
CA PRO A 90 11.43 27.84 19.52
C PRO A 90 11.95 28.77 18.40
N PRO A 91 11.69 30.10 18.46
CA PRO A 91 12.10 31.01 17.39
C PRO A 91 13.59 30.94 17.05
N GLU A 92 14.46 30.72 18.05
CA GLU A 92 15.91 30.54 17.87
C GLU A 92 16.22 29.29 17.04
N GLU A 93 15.57 28.15 17.31
CA GLU A 93 15.75 26.93 16.54
C GLU A 93 15.18 27.07 15.11
N LEU A 94 14.00 27.70 14.99
CA LEU A 94 13.39 27.97 13.69
C LEU A 94 14.29 28.84 12.82
N ARG A 95 14.97 29.82 13.41
CA ARG A 95 15.97 30.66 12.73
C ARG A 95 17.11 29.78 12.17
N CYS A 96 17.61 28.85 12.95
CA CYS A 96 18.68 27.95 12.51
C CYS A 96 18.22 27.01 11.38
N TYR A 97 17.02 26.43 11.49
CA TYR A 97 16.47 25.55 10.43
C TYR A 97 16.24 26.28 9.10
N ASN A 98 15.97 27.58 9.13
CA ASN A 98 15.71 28.40 7.95
C ASN A 98 16.95 29.18 7.47
N ALA A 99 18.08 29.06 8.16
CA ALA A 99 19.30 29.80 7.82
C ALA A 99 19.92 29.24 6.53
N SER A 100 20.26 30.13 5.60
CA SER A 100 21.04 29.79 4.42
C SER A 100 22.50 29.43 4.78
N ILE A 101 23.20 28.72 3.89
CA ILE A 101 24.62 28.36 4.09
C ILE A 101 25.49 29.55 4.46
N PRO A 102 25.39 30.75 3.79
CA PRO A 102 26.15 31.94 4.21
C PRO A 102 25.82 32.44 5.62
N GLN A 103 24.55 32.35 6.03
CA GLN A 103 24.13 32.74 7.38
C GLN A 103 24.66 31.75 8.43
N LEU A 104 24.59 30.43 8.18
CA LEU A 104 25.11 29.39 9.07
C LEU A 104 26.62 29.57 9.37
N LYS A 105 27.39 30.16 8.48
CA LYS A 105 28.83 30.45 8.71
C LYS A 105 29.07 31.43 9.87
N ASN A 106 28.09 32.26 10.18
CA ASN A 106 28.18 33.27 11.26
C ASN A 106 27.52 32.77 12.56
N GLU A 107 27.06 31.54 12.59
CA GLU A 107 26.36 30.97 13.71
C GLU A 107 27.25 30.07 14.59
N ASP A 108 26.76 29.79 15.79
CA ASP A 108 27.42 28.86 16.70
C ASP A 108 27.26 27.38 16.25
N SER A 109 27.99 26.50 16.90
CA SER A 109 27.99 25.06 16.57
C SER A 109 26.61 24.42 16.74
N LYS A 110 25.77 24.89 17.69
CA LYS A 110 24.41 24.38 17.90
C LYS A 110 23.51 24.72 16.70
N CYS A 111 23.56 25.98 16.27
CA CYS A 111 22.76 26.43 15.14
C CYS A 111 23.22 25.77 13.82
N ILE A 112 24.53 25.62 13.61
CA ILE A 112 25.07 24.86 12.48
C ILE A 112 24.55 23.40 12.49
N ALA A 113 24.59 22.75 13.65
CA ALA A 113 24.13 21.36 13.76
C ALA A 113 22.62 21.18 13.54
N LEU A 114 21.81 22.20 13.84
CA LEU A 114 20.37 22.22 13.59
C LEU A 114 20.03 22.56 12.13
N GLY A 115 20.75 23.52 11.54
CA GLY A 115 20.43 24.10 10.25
C GLY A 115 21.06 23.38 9.05
N LEU A 116 22.24 22.77 9.21
CA LEU A 116 22.93 22.13 8.10
C LEU A 116 22.46 20.68 7.92
N SER A 117 21.65 20.43 6.91
CA SER A 117 21.27 19.07 6.53
C SER A 117 22.39 18.37 5.76
N LEU A 118 22.45 17.01 5.85
CA LEU A 118 23.43 16.23 5.07
C LEU A 118 23.24 16.38 3.57
N ASN A 119 22.00 16.56 3.10
CA ASN A 119 21.75 16.76 1.68
C ASN A 119 22.27 18.11 1.18
N GLU A 120 22.10 19.20 1.94
CA GLU A 120 22.71 20.50 1.62
C GLU A 120 24.23 20.41 1.65
N ALA A 121 24.80 19.68 2.63
CA ALA A 121 26.24 19.43 2.70
C ALA A 121 26.82 18.77 1.43
N THR A 122 26.02 18.02 0.69
CA THR A 122 26.45 17.42 -0.60
C THR A 122 26.54 18.43 -1.75
N GLU A 123 25.95 19.61 -1.59
CA GLU A 123 25.77 20.61 -2.65
C GLU A 123 26.72 21.82 -2.46
N ILE A 124 27.41 21.93 -1.30
CA ILE A 124 28.30 23.03 -0.98
C ILE A 124 29.78 22.73 -1.28
N SER A 125 30.60 23.76 -1.29
CA SER A 125 32.03 23.64 -1.60
C SER A 125 32.81 22.87 -0.52
N LYS A 126 33.92 22.21 -0.90
CA LYS A 126 34.81 21.56 0.07
C LYS A 126 35.37 22.54 1.10
N SER A 127 35.60 23.80 0.70
CA SER A 127 36.04 24.85 1.62
C SER A 127 35.01 25.10 2.71
N ASP A 128 33.73 25.22 2.32
CA ASP A 128 32.63 25.44 3.27
C ASP A 128 32.43 24.25 4.18
N LEU A 129 32.51 23.03 3.63
CA LEU A 129 32.45 21.81 4.44
C LEU A 129 33.54 21.77 5.49
N ASN A 130 34.80 22.06 5.11
CA ASN A 130 35.93 22.10 6.05
C ASN A 130 35.74 23.17 7.13
N PHE A 131 35.15 24.32 6.77
CA PHE A 131 34.81 25.36 7.73
C PHE A 131 33.80 24.83 8.77
N PHE A 132 32.69 24.21 8.33
CA PHE A 132 31.69 23.64 9.25
C PHE A 132 32.27 22.51 10.09
N ILE A 133 33.07 21.62 9.50
CA ILE A 133 33.75 20.53 10.23
C ILE A 133 34.59 21.09 11.39
N SER A 134 35.29 22.21 11.18
CA SER A 134 36.11 22.84 12.23
C SER A 134 35.29 23.41 13.39
N LYS A 135 34.00 23.68 13.20
CA LYS A 135 33.10 24.25 14.21
C LYS A 135 32.29 23.19 15.00
N LEU A 136 32.32 21.92 14.58
CA LEU A 136 31.44 20.89 15.07
C LEU A 136 32.05 19.89 16.07
N ASP A 137 33.02 20.33 16.91
CA ASP A 137 33.65 19.46 17.92
C ASP A 137 32.61 18.91 18.93
N ALA A 138 31.63 19.75 19.30
CA ALA A 138 30.53 19.33 20.20
C ALA A 138 29.50 18.40 19.53
N TYR A 139 29.57 18.20 18.22
CA TYR A 139 28.65 17.37 17.43
C TYR A 139 29.41 16.30 16.63
N PRO A 140 30.06 15.32 17.30
CA PRO A 140 31.02 14.41 16.66
C PRO A 140 30.38 13.51 15.59
N THR A 141 29.09 13.20 15.69
CA THR A 141 28.37 12.40 14.68
C THR A 141 28.27 13.15 13.37
N LEU A 142 27.73 14.39 13.40
CA LEU A 142 27.62 15.23 12.22
C LEU A 142 29.01 15.56 11.64
N LYS A 143 29.97 15.89 12.52
CA LYS A 143 31.35 16.15 12.09
C LYS A 143 31.94 15.00 11.27
N LYS A 144 31.82 13.75 11.76
CA LYS A 144 32.30 12.56 11.04
C LYS A 144 31.55 12.32 9.73
N ASP A 145 30.25 12.63 9.68
CA ASP A 145 29.45 12.50 8.46
C ASP A 145 29.90 13.48 7.38
N LEU A 146 30.14 14.75 7.77
CA LEU A 146 30.69 15.77 6.85
C LEU A 146 32.12 15.43 6.40
N GLN A 147 32.93 14.81 7.27
CA GLN A 147 34.27 14.33 6.92
C GLN A 147 34.23 13.26 5.82
N ILE A 148 33.20 12.41 5.77
CA ILE A 148 32.99 11.47 4.66
C ILE A 148 32.64 12.22 3.38
N ILE A 149 31.71 13.19 3.44
CA ILE A 149 31.24 13.94 2.27
C ILE A 149 32.38 14.75 1.60
N VAL A 150 33.27 15.35 2.39
CA VAL A 150 34.33 16.23 1.90
C VAL A 150 35.47 15.51 1.18
N THR A 151 35.58 14.17 1.36
CA THR A 151 36.67 13.39 0.75
C THR A 151 36.55 13.33 -0.77
N ASP A 152 37.65 12.99 -1.45
CA ASP A 152 37.64 12.77 -2.91
C ASP A 152 36.91 11.47 -3.29
N ASN A 153 36.86 10.54 -2.36
CA ASN A 153 36.14 9.26 -2.54
C ASN A 153 35.18 8.98 -1.37
N PRO A 154 34.01 9.63 -1.34
CA PRO A 154 33.05 9.48 -0.24
C PRO A 154 32.60 8.05 -0.03
N PHE A 155 32.49 7.25 -1.09
CA PHE A 155 32.06 5.85 -0.99
C PHE A 155 33.11 4.99 -0.29
N TYR A 156 34.39 5.18 -0.59
CA TYR A 156 35.47 4.46 0.09
C TYR A 156 35.54 4.83 1.57
N ALA A 157 35.39 6.12 1.90
CA ALA A 157 35.31 6.56 3.29
C ALA A 157 34.08 5.97 4.01
N LEU A 158 32.95 5.85 3.31
CA LEU A 158 31.72 5.28 3.85
C LEU A 158 31.84 3.79 4.16
N ILE A 159 32.37 2.97 3.24
CA ILE A 159 32.51 1.50 3.46
C ILE A 159 33.53 1.16 4.55
N ASN A 160 34.46 2.07 4.86
CA ASN A 160 35.41 1.93 5.95
C ASN A 160 34.90 2.52 7.30
N SER A 161 33.68 3.05 7.32
CA SER A 161 33.04 3.53 8.54
C SER A 161 32.38 2.38 9.32
N ASP A 162 31.82 2.70 10.48
CA ASP A 162 30.97 1.74 11.20
C ASP A 162 29.70 1.43 10.40
N MET A 163 29.12 0.24 10.65
CA MET A 163 27.99 -0.30 9.86
C MET A 163 26.73 0.56 10.00
N ASP A 164 26.45 1.09 11.19
CA ASP A 164 25.29 1.95 11.41
C ASP A 164 25.40 3.24 10.58
N ARG A 165 26.61 3.84 10.51
CA ARG A 165 26.87 5.02 9.69
C ARG A 165 26.77 4.69 8.22
N PHE A 166 27.31 3.54 7.78
CA PHE A 166 27.18 3.11 6.38
C PHE A 166 25.72 3.11 5.94
N PHE A 167 24.85 2.39 6.65
CA PHE A 167 23.44 2.29 6.27
C PHE A 167 22.70 3.62 6.42
N ARG A 168 22.94 4.35 7.51
CA ARG A 168 22.29 5.64 7.75
C ARG A 168 22.58 6.63 6.64
N LEU A 169 23.83 6.85 6.29
CA LEU A 169 24.22 7.78 5.23
C LEU A 169 23.77 7.29 3.85
N PHE A 170 23.87 5.98 3.58
CA PHE A 170 23.37 5.42 2.32
C PHE A 170 21.89 5.72 2.11
N PHE A 171 21.08 5.66 3.17
CA PHE A 171 19.64 5.91 3.08
C PHE A 171 19.27 7.40 3.15
N GLU A 172 20.08 8.23 3.80
CA GLU A 172 19.83 9.66 4.00
C GLU A 172 20.04 10.45 2.71
N PHE A 173 21.06 10.13 1.94
CA PHE A 173 21.37 10.88 0.74
C PHE A 173 20.34 10.72 -0.36
N LYS A 174 20.12 11.82 -1.11
CA LYS A 174 19.28 11.83 -2.31
C LYS A 174 19.79 10.84 -3.36
N LYS A 175 18.87 10.38 -4.21
CA LYS A 175 19.12 9.42 -5.28
C LYS A 175 20.31 9.85 -6.18
N ASP A 176 20.35 11.11 -6.61
CA ASP A 176 21.37 11.61 -7.52
C ASP A 176 22.77 11.52 -6.90
N TYR A 177 22.91 11.82 -5.61
CA TYR A 177 24.18 11.69 -4.90
C TYR A 177 24.60 10.20 -4.81
N ARG A 178 23.69 9.30 -4.46
CA ARG A 178 23.98 7.85 -4.44
C ARG A 178 24.42 7.34 -5.80
N SER A 179 23.71 7.69 -6.87
CA SER A 179 24.03 7.27 -8.23
C SER A 179 25.41 7.75 -8.67
N LYS A 180 25.74 9.00 -8.34
CA LYS A 180 27.00 9.62 -8.74
C LYS A 180 28.19 9.11 -7.92
N PHE A 181 28.06 9.03 -6.61
CA PHE A 181 29.19 8.79 -5.71
C PHE A 181 29.21 7.38 -5.11
N PHE A 182 28.05 6.74 -4.91
CA PHE A 182 27.95 5.45 -4.21
C PHE A 182 27.71 4.26 -5.15
N ASN A 183 27.44 4.48 -6.43
CA ASN A 183 27.33 3.40 -7.40
C ASN A 183 28.71 2.87 -7.81
N LYS A 184 29.44 2.26 -6.87
CA LYS A 184 30.77 1.68 -7.07
C LYS A 184 30.74 0.19 -6.72
N PRO A 185 31.64 -0.62 -7.30
CA PRO A 185 31.76 -2.02 -6.93
C PRO A 185 32.08 -2.20 -5.44
N LEU A 186 31.44 -3.17 -4.82
CA LEU A 186 31.75 -3.68 -3.47
C LEU A 186 32.46 -5.03 -3.60
N ASN A 187 33.43 -5.28 -2.73
CA ASN A 187 34.07 -6.59 -2.67
C ASN A 187 33.15 -7.64 -2.03
N PRO A 188 33.37 -8.94 -2.31
CA PRO A 188 32.53 -10.02 -1.78
C PRO A 188 32.51 -10.09 -0.25
N GLU A 189 33.63 -9.78 0.40
CA GLU A 189 33.73 -9.78 1.87
C GLU A 189 32.78 -8.74 2.49
N PHE A 190 32.77 -7.53 1.94
CA PHE A 190 31.89 -6.47 2.40
C PHE A 190 30.42 -6.81 2.15
N ILE A 191 30.09 -7.39 0.98
CA ILE A 191 28.72 -7.85 0.67
C ILE A 191 28.26 -8.90 1.68
N ASN A 192 29.09 -9.92 1.98
CA ASN A 192 28.76 -10.94 2.97
C ASN A 192 28.70 -10.37 4.42
N LYS A 193 29.44 -9.30 4.70
CA LYS A 193 29.35 -8.60 6.00
C LYS A 193 28.02 -7.85 6.14
N ILE A 194 27.63 -7.04 5.15
CA ILE A 194 26.38 -6.26 5.21
C ILE A 194 25.13 -7.15 5.15
N SER A 195 25.21 -8.33 4.52
CA SER A 195 24.06 -9.25 4.42
C SER A 195 23.57 -9.79 5.77
N LYS A 196 24.38 -9.69 6.82
CA LYS A 196 24.03 -10.09 8.19
C LYS A 196 23.41 -8.98 9.02
N ASP A 197 23.36 -7.74 8.48
CA ASP A 197 22.83 -6.59 9.19
C ASP A 197 21.31 -6.47 9.00
N LYS A 198 20.59 -6.05 10.06
CA LYS A 198 19.14 -5.78 10.03
C LYS A 198 18.69 -4.79 8.96
N ASN A 199 19.58 -3.93 8.48
CA ASN A 199 19.29 -2.95 7.44
C ASN A 199 19.50 -3.50 6.01
N PHE A 200 19.95 -4.74 5.87
CA PHE A 200 20.25 -5.32 4.55
C PHE A 200 19.02 -5.41 3.65
N GLU A 201 17.86 -5.78 4.20
CA GLU A 201 16.60 -5.76 3.46
C GLU A 201 16.32 -4.39 2.83
N ARG A 202 16.46 -3.32 3.64
CA ARG A 202 16.26 -1.96 3.13
C ARG A 202 17.30 -1.60 2.07
N PHE A 203 18.54 -2.01 2.24
CA PHE A 203 19.62 -1.81 1.25
C PHE A 203 19.30 -2.52 -0.07
N LEU A 204 18.86 -3.79 -0.02
CA LEU A 204 18.43 -4.54 -1.20
C LEU A 204 17.31 -3.82 -1.95
N ARG A 205 16.31 -3.31 -1.25
CA ARG A 205 15.22 -2.56 -1.88
C ARG A 205 15.73 -1.36 -2.68
N TYR A 206 16.67 -0.60 -2.15
CA TYR A 206 17.30 0.49 -2.90
C TYR A 206 18.12 -0.01 -4.09
N VAL A 207 18.96 -1.00 -3.88
CA VAL A 207 19.92 -1.44 -4.91
C VAL A 207 19.23 -2.18 -6.05
N VAL A 208 18.32 -3.10 -5.74
CA VAL A 208 17.68 -3.93 -6.77
C VAL A 208 16.70 -3.13 -7.63
N TYR A 209 15.93 -2.22 -7.00
CA TYR A 209 14.83 -1.54 -7.67
C TYR A 209 15.14 -0.09 -8.12
N GLU A 210 16.27 0.50 -7.72
CA GLU A 210 16.78 1.74 -8.32
C GLU A 210 17.64 1.42 -9.54
N ASN A 211 17.22 1.89 -10.71
CA ASN A 211 17.86 1.52 -11.97
C ASN A 211 19.29 2.10 -12.14
N ASP A 212 19.71 3.02 -11.27
CA ASP A 212 20.96 3.78 -11.38
C ASP A 212 22.12 3.15 -10.61
N LEU A 213 21.88 2.09 -9.82
CA LEU A 213 22.88 1.48 -8.94
C LEU A 213 23.47 0.18 -9.53
N LYS A 214 23.78 0.19 -10.85
CA LYS A 214 24.21 -0.99 -11.62
C LYS A 214 25.46 -1.68 -11.06
N ASN A 215 26.43 -0.93 -10.54
CA ASN A 215 27.64 -1.54 -9.98
C ASN A 215 27.34 -2.24 -8.64
N LEU A 216 26.45 -1.68 -7.82
CA LEU A 216 26.00 -2.35 -6.60
C LEU A 216 25.15 -3.58 -6.92
N GLN A 217 24.25 -3.51 -7.94
CA GLN A 217 23.49 -4.66 -8.42
C GLN A 217 24.41 -5.83 -8.82
N LYS A 218 25.47 -5.53 -9.58
CA LYS A 218 26.48 -6.52 -9.96
C LYS A 218 27.24 -7.06 -8.74
N SER A 219 27.58 -6.21 -7.78
CA SER A 219 28.28 -6.64 -6.57
C SER A 219 27.45 -7.64 -5.73
N LEU A 220 26.12 -7.50 -5.71
CA LEU A 220 25.23 -8.44 -5.03
C LEU A 220 25.33 -9.87 -5.59
N LEU A 221 25.78 -10.06 -6.84
CA LEU A 221 25.97 -11.40 -7.42
C LEU A 221 27.11 -12.18 -6.76
N SER A 222 27.98 -11.52 -6.00
CA SER A 222 29.06 -12.15 -5.26
C SER A 222 28.68 -12.64 -3.87
N LEU A 223 27.44 -12.41 -3.44
CA LEU A 223 26.92 -12.98 -2.19
C LEU A 223 26.89 -14.51 -2.30
N ASN A 224 27.44 -15.21 -1.33
CA ASN A 224 27.59 -16.67 -1.35
C ASN A 224 27.02 -17.37 -0.11
N ASN A 225 26.56 -16.61 0.89
CA ASN A 225 25.88 -17.16 2.05
C ASN A 225 24.42 -16.64 2.12
N TYR A 226 23.48 -17.56 1.90
CA TYR A 226 22.04 -17.27 1.90
C TYR A 226 21.33 -17.79 3.17
N GLN A 227 22.07 -18.33 4.15
CA GLN A 227 21.48 -19.03 5.28
C GLN A 227 20.57 -18.12 6.13
N ASP A 228 21.00 -16.91 6.41
CA ASP A 228 20.31 -15.96 7.29
C ASP A 228 19.38 -15.00 6.50
N ILE A 229 19.26 -15.17 5.18
CA ILE A 229 18.43 -14.33 4.33
C ILE A 229 17.04 -14.95 4.20
N ASP A 230 16.01 -14.16 4.46
CA ASP A 230 14.61 -14.58 4.30
C ASP A 230 14.21 -14.76 2.84
N ALA A 231 13.06 -15.39 2.64
CA ALA A 231 12.58 -15.76 1.30
C ALA A 231 12.26 -14.56 0.39
N ASP A 232 11.76 -13.43 0.92
CA ASP A 232 11.46 -12.23 0.14
C ASP A 232 12.75 -11.55 -0.35
N ASN A 233 13.76 -11.49 0.51
CA ASN A 233 15.07 -10.95 0.14
C ASN A 233 15.80 -11.87 -0.85
N LEU A 234 15.70 -13.18 -0.68
CA LEU A 234 16.20 -14.15 -1.67
C LEU A 234 15.49 -13.98 -3.02
N PHE A 235 14.16 -13.82 -3.01
CA PHE A 235 13.43 -13.55 -4.24
C PHE A 235 13.95 -12.29 -4.96
N SER A 236 14.18 -11.20 -4.21
CA SER A 236 14.74 -9.96 -4.74
C SER A 236 16.16 -10.15 -5.32
N LEU A 237 16.99 -10.96 -4.67
CA LEU A 237 18.32 -11.32 -5.19
C LEU A 237 18.24 -12.16 -6.47
N GLY A 238 17.28 -13.10 -6.54
CA GLY A 238 17.00 -13.88 -7.76
C GLY A 238 16.62 -12.98 -8.94
N ILE A 239 15.72 -12.00 -8.72
CA ILE A 239 15.35 -10.99 -9.72
C ILE A 239 16.56 -10.15 -10.12
N ASN A 240 17.42 -9.75 -9.16
CA ASN A 240 18.66 -9.06 -9.47
C ASN A 240 19.60 -9.90 -10.35
N ALA A 241 19.69 -11.18 -10.10
CA ALA A 241 20.52 -12.09 -10.92
C ALA A 241 19.97 -12.21 -12.35
N ILE A 242 18.64 -12.30 -12.53
CA ILE A 242 17.98 -12.25 -13.86
C ILE A 242 18.29 -10.94 -14.56
N ASN A 243 18.12 -9.81 -13.87
CA ASN A 243 18.35 -8.45 -14.43
C ASN A 243 19.82 -8.22 -14.84
N ASN A 244 20.75 -9.04 -14.30
CA ASN A 244 22.17 -9.04 -14.66
C ASN A 244 22.57 -10.26 -15.52
N ASN A 245 21.63 -10.90 -16.20
CA ASN A 245 21.84 -12.02 -17.13
C ASN A 245 22.52 -13.27 -16.51
N ASN A 246 22.35 -13.50 -15.20
CA ASN A 246 22.88 -14.69 -14.51
C ASN A 246 21.75 -15.66 -14.12
N SER A 247 21.23 -16.36 -15.14
CA SER A 247 20.10 -17.29 -14.97
C SER A 247 20.42 -18.49 -14.07
N ASN A 248 21.68 -18.97 -14.09
CA ASN A 248 22.10 -20.10 -13.25
C ASN A 248 22.10 -19.74 -11.77
N LEU A 249 22.67 -18.58 -11.43
CA LEU A 249 22.62 -18.07 -10.06
C LEU A 249 21.17 -17.76 -9.62
N ALA A 250 20.37 -17.18 -10.51
CA ALA A 250 18.96 -16.90 -10.23
C ALA A 250 18.19 -18.18 -9.88
N LEU A 251 18.40 -19.28 -10.63
CA LEU A 251 17.75 -20.57 -10.37
C LEU A 251 18.13 -21.12 -8.99
N GLN A 252 19.41 -21.06 -8.62
CA GLN A 252 19.85 -21.47 -7.29
C GLN A 252 19.15 -20.65 -6.20
N ILE A 253 19.15 -19.32 -6.31
CA ILE A 253 18.56 -18.42 -5.33
C ILE A 253 17.04 -18.62 -5.24
N PHE A 254 16.33 -18.80 -6.36
CA PHE A 254 14.88 -19.06 -6.33
C PHE A 254 14.53 -20.41 -5.70
N ASN A 255 15.35 -21.44 -5.84
CA ASN A 255 15.16 -22.69 -5.11
C ASN A 255 15.29 -22.48 -3.60
N ASP A 256 16.30 -21.72 -3.15
CA ASP A 256 16.45 -21.38 -1.73
C ASP A 256 15.27 -20.54 -1.23
N ALA A 257 14.81 -19.55 -2.00
CA ALA A 257 13.63 -18.74 -1.69
C ALA A 257 12.36 -19.61 -1.59
N ASN A 258 12.17 -20.55 -2.52
CA ASN A 258 11.06 -21.47 -2.55
C ASN A 258 11.00 -22.39 -1.31
N ASN A 259 12.18 -22.90 -0.89
CA ASN A 259 12.30 -23.73 0.30
C ASN A 259 11.99 -22.96 1.59
N LYS A 260 12.28 -21.66 1.64
CA LYS A 260 12.03 -20.79 2.78
C LYS A 260 10.69 -20.06 2.71
N ALA A 261 9.92 -20.21 1.64
CA ALA A 261 8.67 -19.48 1.43
C ALA A 261 7.64 -19.79 2.52
N TYR A 262 7.21 -18.77 3.25
CA TYR A 262 6.27 -18.84 4.38
C TYR A 262 4.82 -18.55 3.99
N SER A 263 4.57 -18.04 2.78
CA SER A 263 3.24 -17.74 2.26
C SER A 263 3.01 -18.42 0.91
N LYS A 264 1.72 -18.71 0.62
CA LYS A 264 1.37 -19.35 -0.65
C LYS A 264 1.73 -18.50 -1.85
N ASN A 265 1.48 -17.20 -1.79
CA ASN A 265 1.83 -16.26 -2.86
C ASN A 265 3.33 -16.23 -3.15
N LEU A 266 4.19 -16.23 -2.11
CA LEU A 266 5.64 -16.27 -2.30
C LEU A 266 6.10 -17.61 -2.87
N LYS A 267 5.49 -18.72 -2.44
CA LYS A 267 5.72 -20.06 -2.99
C LYS A 267 5.39 -20.09 -4.48
N ASP A 268 4.22 -19.59 -4.86
CA ASP A 268 3.76 -19.57 -6.25
C ASP A 268 4.64 -18.68 -7.14
N LYS A 269 5.01 -17.51 -6.64
CA LYS A 269 5.89 -16.57 -7.33
C LYS A 269 7.27 -17.19 -7.59
N THR A 270 7.85 -17.87 -6.61
CA THR A 270 9.16 -18.56 -6.79
C THR A 270 9.06 -19.74 -7.73
N LEU A 271 8.04 -20.59 -7.62
CA LEU A 271 7.79 -21.70 -8.56
C LEU A 271 7.63 -21.22 -9.99
N PHE A 272 6.93 -20.12 -10.20
CA PHE A 272 6.78 -19.53 -11.53
C PHE A 272 8.12 -19.14 -12.14
N TRP A 273 9.01 -18.49 -11.38
CA TRP A 273 10.32 -18.12 -11.87
C TRP A 273 11.23 -19.34 -12.12
N ILE A 274 11.13 -20.38 -11.27
CA ILE A 274 11.83 -21.65 -11.52
C ILE A 274 11.33 -22.29 -12.82
N TYR A 275 9.99 -22.30 -13.06
CA TYR A 275 9.42 -22.77 -14.32
C TYR A 275 9.95 -21.96 -15.52
N LEU A 276 9.92 -20.62 -15.45
CA LEU A 276 10.43 -19.78 -16.54
C LEU A 276 11.89 -20.05 -16.89
N LEU A 277 12.71 -20.37 -15.88
CA LEU A 277 14.14 -20.65 -16.06
C LEU A 277 14.40 -22.05 -16.62
N THR A 278 13.66 -23.05 -16.17
CA THR A 278 13.93 -24.48 -16.47
C THR A 278 13.05 -25.02 -17.59
N GLN A 279 11.89 -24.43 -17.85
CA GLN A 279 10.83 -24.93 -18.74
C GLN A 279 10.33 -26.33 -18.34
N ASN A 280 10.59 -26.74 -17.07
CA ASN A 280 10.16 -28.05 -16.58
C ASN A 280 8.66 -27.99 -16.18
N GLN A 281 7.86 -28.81 -16.86
CA GLN A 281 6.41 -28.85 -16.71
C GLN A 281 5.95 -29.27 -15.29
N SER A 282 6.78 -29.97 -14.52
CA SER A 282 6.43 -30.37 -13.16
C SER A 282 6.19 -29.15 -12.24
N PHE A 283 6.99 -28.08 -12.41
CA PHE A 283 6.79 -26.84 -11.65
C PHE A 283 5.53 -26.09 -12.09
N LEU A 284 5.20 -26.13 -13.37
CA LEU A 284 3.96 -25.54 -13.88
C LEU A 284 2.74 -26.32 -13.33
N GLN A 285 2.80 -27.65 -13.32
CA GLN A 285 1.75 -28.49 -12.73
C GLN A 285 1.58 -28.24 -11.23
N GLU A 286 2.68 -28.17 -10.46
CA GLU A 286 2.64 -27.83 -9.03
C GLU A 286 2.01 -26.45 -8.81
N LEU A 287 2.38 -25.46 -9.61
CA LEU A 287 1.84 -24.10 -9.53
C LEU A 287 0.34 -24.06 -9.85
N ALA A 288 -0.13 -24.83 -10.84
CA ALA A 288 -1.53 -24.91 -11.20
C ALA A 288 -2.43 -25.53 -10.11
N GLN A 289 -1.86 -26.32 -9.18
CA GLN A 289 -2.57 -26.83 -8.01
C GLN A 289 -2.73 -25.80 -6.89
N SER A 290 -2.26 -24.58 -7.08
CA SER A 290 -2.41 -23.53 -6.07
C SER A 290 -3.89 -23.14 -5.90
N TRP A 291 -4.28 -23.04 -4.63
CA TRP A 291 -5.59 -22.49 -4.25
C TRP A 291 -5.61 -20.96 -4.24
N ASP A 292 -4.44 -20.30 -4.23
CA ASP A 292 -4.33 -18.85 -4.30
C ASP A 292 -4.45 -18.40 -5.76
N ASN A 293 -5.54 -17.71 -6.11
CA ASN A 293 -5.82 -17.24 -7.46
C ASN A 293 -5.02 -15.95 -7.78
N ASN A 294 -3.70 -16.05 -7.72
CA ASN A 294 -2.78 -15.01 -8.16
C ASN A 294 -2.44 -15.17 -9.66
N ILE A 295 -1.83 -14.15 -10.26
CA ILE A 295 -1.53 -14.15 -11.70
C ILE A 295 -0.65 -15.34 -12.15
N TYR A 296 0.18 -15.89 -11.28
CA TYR A 296 1.09 -16.99 -11.62
C TYR A 296 0.34 -18.32 -11.67
N SER A 297 -0.47 -18.60 -10.65
CA SER A 297 -1.31 -19.80 -10.59
C SER A 297 -2.40 -19.80 -11.66
N LEU A 298 -3.02 -18.63 -11.91
CA LEU A 298 -4.02 -18.46 -12.96
C LEU A 298 -3.39 -18.67 -14.35
N TYR A 299 -2.20 -18.13 -14.57
CA TYR A 299 -1.48 -18.34 -15.83
C TYR A 299 -1.06 -19.80 -16.03
N ALA A 300 -0.64 -20.48 -14.95
CA ALA A 300 -0.33 -21.91 -15.03
C ALA A 300 -1.57 -22.75 -15.35
N LYS A 301 -2.74 -22.43 -14.75
CA LYS A 301 -4.00 -23.09 -15.09
C LYS A 301 -4.39 -22.84 -16.55
N GLU A 302 -4.24 -21.60 -17.05
CA GLU A 302 -4.51 -21.26 -18.45
C GLU A 302 -3.61 -22.06 -19.42
N LEU A 303 -2.30 -22.14 -19.14
CA LEU A 303 -1.35 -22.90 -19.98
C LEU A 303 -1.61 -24.42 -20.01
N LEU A 304 -2.24 -24.96 -18.97
CA LEU A 304 -2.58 -26.38 -18.84
C LEU A 304 -4.05 -26.66 -19.15
N ASP A 305 -4.82 -25.67 -19.58
CA ASP A 305 -6.27 -25.74 -19.86
C ASP A 305 -7.07 -26.30 -18.66
N LEU A 306 -6.74 -25.82 -17.44
CA LEU A 306 -7.38 -26.22 -16.20
C LEU A 306 -8.39 -25.15 -15.74
N GLU A 307 -9.52 -25.61 -15.23
CA GLU A 307 -10.54 -24.74 -14.65
C GLU A 307 -10.12 -24.19 -13.26
N ILE A 308 -10.74 -23.07 -12.88
CA ILE A 308 -10.61 -22.48 -11.54
C ILE A 308 -11.79 -22.97 -10.71
N ASP A 309 -11.55 -23.88 -9.79
CA ASP A 309 -12.57 -24.64 -9.05
C ASP A 309 -12.94 -24.08 -7.67
N ASN A 310 -12.23 -23.07 -7.21
CA ASN A 310 -12.39 -22.51 -5.85
C ASN A 310 -12.94 -21.08 -5.82
N ILE A 311 -13.63 -20.66 -6.90
CA ILE A 311 -14.27 -19.35 -7.00
C ILE A 311 -15.79 -19.50 -6.99
N GLU A 312 -16.45 -18.68 -6.17
CA GLU A 312 -17.89 -18.50 -6.14
C GLU A 312 -18.27 -17.07 -6.56
N TYR A 313 -19.29 -16.96 -7.38
CA TYR A 313 -19.80 -15.67 -7.87
C TYR A 313 -21.07 -15.22 -7.15
N LYS A 314 -21.69 -16.09 -6.36
CA LYS A 314 -22.94 -15.84 -5.65
C LYS A 314 -22.86 -16.41 -4.24
N ILE A 315 -23.53 -15.75 -3.32
CA ILE A 315 -23.73 -16.23 -1.95
C ILE A 315 -25.24 -16.34 -1.74
N PRO A 316 -25.75 -17.49 -1.28
CA PRO A 316 -27.15 -17.61 -0.86
C PRO A 316 -27.43 -16.65 0.30
N LEU A 317 -28.38 -15.75 0.14
CA LEU A 317 -28.80 -14.83 1.19
C LEU A 317 -30.08 -15.36 1.88
N LEU A 318 -30.20 -15.11 3.17
CA LEU A 318 -31.38 -15.46 3.95
C LEU A 318 -32.56 -14.52 3.71
N ASN A 319 -32.34 -13.41 2.96
CA ASN A 319 -33.31 -12.34 2.65
C ASN A 319 -33.99 -11.77 3.91
N LYS A 320 -33.29 -11.79 5.02
CA LYS A 320 -33.71 -11.18 6.27
C LYS A 320 -32.96 -9.85 6.43
N LYS A 321 -33.70 -8.76 6.70
CA LYS A 321 -33.08 -7.44 6.90
C LYS A 321 -32.03 -7.51 8.00
N SER A 322 -30.80 -7.13 7.65
CA SER A 322 -29.69 -7.03 8.59
C SER A 322 -29.87 -5.85 9.55
N SER A 323 -29.43 -6.02 10.78
CA SER A 323 -29.31 -4.93 11.76
C SER A 323 -27.94 -4.27 11.75
N PHE A 324 -27.04 -4.72 10.88
CA PHE A 324 -25.67 -4.20 10.80
C PHE A 324 -25.62 -2.87 10.05
N ASP A 325 -25.00 -1.86 10.66
CA ASP A 325 -24.75 -0.59 10.00
C ASP A 325 -23.50 -0.69 9.10
N ILE A 326 -23.74 -0.83 7.80
CA ILE A 326 -22.66 -0.96 6.80
C ILE A 326 -21.80 0.29 6.67
N TYR A 327 -22.27 1.42 7.16
CA TYR A 327 -21.57 2.71 7.10
C TYR A 327 -20.79 3.02 8.37
N ASP A 328 -20.99 2.28 9.48
CA ASP A 328 -20.25 2.47 10.73
C ASP A 328 -18.88 1.78 10.67
N GLN A 329 -17.82 2.59 10.65
CA GLN A 329 -16.43 2.15 10.61
C GLN A 329 -16.05 1.36 11.88
N PHE A 330 -16.64 1.71 13.02
CA PHE A 330 -16.32 1.07 14.30
C PHE A 330 -17.04 -0.27 14.47
N GLU A 331 -18.26 -0.42 13.94
CA GLU A 331 -18.92 -1.72 13.88
C GLU A 331 -18.15 -2.71 13.01
N TRP A 332 -17.69 -2.26 11.83
CA TRP A 332 -16.85 -3.09 10.98
C TRP A 332 -15.53 -3.48 11.67
N MET A 333 -14.88 -2.55 12.38
CA MET A 333 -13.67 -2.85 13.16
C MET A 333 -13.90 -3.92 14.23
N LYS A 334 -15.06 -3.93 14.90
CA LYS A 334 -15.41 -4.99 15.87
C LYS A 334 -15.46 -6.36 15.20
N VAL A 335 -16.07 -6.45 13.99
CA VAL A 335 -16.09 -7.69 13.20
C VAL A 335 -14.69 -8.16 12.86
N LEU A 336 -13.82 -7.26 12.40
CA LEU A 336 -12.44 -7.57 12.06
C LEU A 336 -11.67 -8.12 13.26
N GLU A 337 -11.79 -7.50 14.43
CA GLU A 337 -11.11 -7.94 15.66
C GLU A 337 -11.69 -9.27 16.18
N ASP A 338 -13.01 -9.44 16.22
CA ASP A 338 -13.65 -10.69 16.68
C ASP A 338 -13.31 -11.89 15.78
N THR A 339 -13.11 -11.66 14.48
CA THR A 339 -12.77 -12.71 13.50
C THR A 339 -11.26 -12.91 13.29
N LYS A 340 -10.41 -12.10 13.93
CA LYS A 340 -8.95 -12.15 13.75
C LYS A 340 -8.32 -13.39 14.36
N LYS A 341 -8.82 -13.81 15.51
CA LYS A 341 -8.33 -14.99 16.23
C LYS A 341 -9.52 -15.92 16.53
N ASN A 342 -9.26 -17.23 16.45
CA ASN A 342 -10.25 -18.25 16.80
C ASN A 342 -11.59 -18.04 16.08
N PHE A 343 -11.55 -17.92 14.75
CA PHE A 343 -12.76 -17.83 13.93
C PHE A 343 -13.30 -19.23 13.67
N ASP A 344 -14.16 -19.70 14.57
CA ASP A 344 -14.80 -20.99 14.56
C ASP A 344 -16.18 -20.97 13.87
N GLU A 345 -16.84 -22.13 13.81
CA GLU A 345 -18.14 -22.30 13.18
C GLU A 345 -19.25 -21.51 13.89
N GLN A 346 -19.18 -21.36 15.22
CA GLN A 346 -20.19 -20.59 15.97
C GLN A 346 -20.14 -19.11 15.58
N LYS A 347 -18.94 -18.56 15.46
CA LYS A 347 -18.77 -17.19 14.97
C LYS A 347 -19.17 -17.05 13.51
N LEU A 348 -18.87 -18.04 12.67
CA LEU A 348 -19.32 -18.04 11.28
C LEU A 348 -20.83 -17.92 11.20
N VAL A 349 -21.57 -18.82 11.85
CA VAL A 349 -23.05 -18.82 11.88
C VAL A 349 -23.61 -17.50 12.43
N LYS A 350 -22.98 -16.92 13.48
CA LYS A 350 -23.34 -15.59 14.01
C LYS A 350 -23.28 -14.53 12.92
N TYR A 351 -22.19 -14.50 12.15
CA TYR A 351 -21.99 -13.47 11.13
C TYR A 351 -22.77 -13.74 9.83
N GLU A 352 -23.00 -14.99 9.44
CA GLU A 352 -23.90 -15.33 8.33
C GLU A 352 -25.34 -14.87 8.62
N ASN A 353 -25.80 -15.01 9.88
CA ASN A 353 -27.10 -14.47 10.29
C ASN A 353 -27.14 -12.94 10.35
N LEU A 354 -26.02 -12.29 10.70
CA LEU A 354 -25.92 -10.84 10.73
C LEU A 354 -25.85 -10.25 9.31
N PHE A 355 -25.10 -10.89 8.41
CA PHE A 355 -24.90 -10.42 7.03
C PHE A 355 -25.82 -11.17 6.07
N SER A 356 -27.13 -11.02 6.28
CA SER A 356 -28.17 -11.88 5.71
C SER A 356 -28.93 -11.28 4.51
N ASP A 357 -28.63 -10.02 4.14
CA ASP A 357 -29.27 -9.31 3.03
C ASP A 357 -28.26 -8.78 2.00
N GLU A 358 -28.79 -8.21 0.90
CA GLU A 358 -27.98 -7.73 -0.21
C GLU A 358 -27.07 -6.55 0.18
N ASN A 359 -27.45 -5.71 1.13
CA ASN A 359 -26.65 -4.57 1.57
C ASN A 359 -25.38 -5.03 2.31
N THR A 360 -25.43 -6.21 2.94
CA THR A 360 -24.33 -6.81 3.69
C THR A 360 -23.55 -7.88 2.91
N LEU A 361 -23.82 -8.03 1.61
CA LEU A 361 -23.20 -9.05 0.75
C LEU A 361 -21.65 -8.97 0.77
N ALA A 362 -21.08 -7.78 0.82
CA ALA A 362 -19.63 -7.58 0.90
C ALA A 362 -19.04 -8.12 2.20
N GLN A 363 -19.68 -7.82 3.33
CA GLN A 363 -19.31 -8.32 4.66
C GLN A 363 -19.44 -9.85 4.73
N HIS A 364 -20.52 -10.39 4.15
CA HIS A 364 -20.75 -11.84 4.08
C HIS A 364 -19.63 -12.55 3.30
N ALA A 365 -19.30 -12.06 2.10
CA ALA A 365 -18.20 -12.60 1.30
C ALA A 365 -16.87 -12.58 2.06
N PHE A 366 -16.59 -11.45 2.74
CA PHE A 366 -15.36 -11.30 3.50
C PHE A 366 -15.21 -12.35 4.61
N ILE A 367 -16.27 -12.60 5.41
CA ILE A 367 -16.18 -13.57 6.49
C ILE A 367 -16.06 -15.01 5.97
N LEU A 368 -16.74 -15.36 4.88
CA LEU A 368 -16.63 -16.68 4.24
C LEU A 368 -15.22 -16.94 3.71
N GLU A 369 -14.61 -15.97 3.02
CA GLU A 369 -13.22 -16.06 2.59
C GLU A 369 -12.26 -16.21 3.78
N ARG A 370 -12.47 -15.43 4.84
CA ARG A 370 -11.64 -15.48 6.05
C ARG A 370 -11.76 -16.79 6.79
N TYR A 371 -12.97 -17.36 6.91
CA TYR A 371 -13.22 -18.65 7.54
C TYR A 371 -12.48 -19.78 6.81
N THR A 372 -12.54 -19.79 5.49
CA THR A 372 -11.82 -20.78 4.66
C THR A 372 -10.33 -20.50 4.54
N LYS A 373 -9.81 -19.48 5.24
CA LYS A 373 -8.41 -18.99 5.10
C LYS A 373 -8.07 -18.67 3.65
N TYR A 374 -9.03 -18.06 2.94
CA TYR A 374 -8.97 -17.66 1.53
C TYR A 374 -8.78 -18.81 0.52
N LYS A 375 -8.95 -20.07 0.95
CA LYS A 375 -8.90 -21.21 0.04
C LYS A 375 -10.11 -21.27 -0.90
N LYS A 376 -11.24 -20.72 -0.49
CA LYS A 376 -12.41 -20.46 -1.32
C LYS A 376 -12.58 -18.95 -1.44
N GLN A 377 -12.75 -18.44 -2.66
CA GLN A 377 -12.81 -17.01 -2.92
C GLN A 377 -14.16 -16.62 -3.53
N TYR A 378 -14.67 -15.45 -3.15
CA TYR A 378 -15.98 -14.97 -3.58
C TYR A 378 -15.82 -13.72 -4.45
N PHE A 379 -16.07 -13.87 -5.76
CA PHE A 379 -16.04 -12.81 -6.75
C PHE A 379 -17.44 -12.26 -6.97
N ILE A 380 -18.01 -11.70 -5.92
CA ILE A 380 -19.35 -11.10 -5.90
C ILE A 380 -19.41 -9.80 -6.70
N THR A 381 -20.62 -9.40 -7.07
CA THR A 381 -20.89 -8.14 -7.80
C THR A 381 -21.89 -7.27 -7.04
N PRO A 382 -21.52 -6.73 -5.85
CA PRO A 382 -22.38 -5.82 -5.08
C PRO A 382 -22.52 -4.48 -5.82
N TYR A 383 -23.47 -3.64 -5.37
CA TYR A 383 -23.72 -2.30 -5.93
C TYR A 383 -24.00 -2.32 -7.43
N ARG A 384 -24.67 -3.39 -7.90
CA ARG A 384 -24.91 -3.61 -9.31
C ARG A 384 -25.71 -2.48 -9.95
N ASP A 385 -26.68 -1.90 -9.22
CA ASP A 385 -27.52 -0.83 -9.77
C ASP A 385 -26.74 0.43 -10.11
N THR A 386 -25.69 0.74 -9.36
CA THR A 386 -24.75 1.82 -9.67
C THR A 386 -23.81 1.45 -10.80
N ILE A 387 -23.21 0.24 -10.75
CA ILE A 387 -22.11 -0.15 -11.64
C ILE A 387 -22.61 -0.54 -13.03
N LYS A 388 -23.81 -1.10 -13.18
CA LYS A 388 -24.38 -1.55 -14.49
C LYS A 388 -24.52 -0.43 -15.53
N ASN A 389 -24.48 0.82 -15.11
CA ASN A 389 -24.63 1.98 -15.99
C ASN A 389 -23.35 2.33 -16.77
N TYR A 390 -22.22 1.74 -16.40
CA TYR A 390 -20.95 1.91 -17.13
C TYR A 390 -20.80 0.85 -18.22
N ASP A 391 -19.92 1.10 -19.21
CA ASP A 391 -19.54 0.07 -20.17
C ASP A 391 -18.88 -1.14 -19.50
N ILE A 392 -18.88 -2.30 -20.18
CA ILE A 392 -18.47 -3.56 -19.57
C ILE A 392 -16.99 -3.55 -19.11
N ASP A 393 -16.10 -2.92 -19.86
CA ASP A 393 -14.67 -2.86 -19.54
C ASP A 393 -14.44 -2.04 -18.25
N LYS A 394 -15.19 -0.95 -18.11
CA LYS A 394 -15.16 -0.13 -16.91
C LYS A 394 -15.79 -0.82 -15.70
N GLN A 395 -16.91 -1.57 -15.89
CA GLN A 395 -17.48 -2.41 -14.83
C GLN A 395 -16.45 -3.41 -14.31
N VAL A 396 -15.73 -4.10 -15.19
CA VAL A 396 -14.69 -5.07 -14.82
C VAL A 396 -13.58 -4.39 -14.04
N LEU A 397 -13.12 -3.21 -14.45
CA LEU A 397 -12.10 -2.44 -13.72
C LEU A 397 -12.59 -2.01 -12.32
N ILE A 398 -13.81 -1.50 -12.20
CA ILE A 398 -14.41 -1.09 -10.92
C ILE A 398 -14.43 -2.28 -9.97
N TYR A 399 -14.99 -3.43 -10.38
CA TYR A 399 -15.03 -4.62 -9.53
C TYR A 399 -13.64 -5.12 -9.15
N SER A 400 -12.68 -5.09 -10.07
CA SER A 400 -11.32 -5.57 -9.85
C SER A 400 -10.57 -4.72 -8.83
N ILE A 401 -10.71 -3.41 -8.91
CA ILE A 401 -10.09 -2.44 -8.02
C ILE A 401 -10.80 -2.44 -6.67
N ALA A 402 -12.13 -2.33 -6.63
CA ALA A 402 -12.89 -2.30 -5.39
C ALA A 402 -12.69 -3.59 -4.55
N ARG A 403 -12.58 -4.76 -5.21
CA ARG A 403 -12.21 -6.00 -4.54
C ARG A 403 -10.82 -5.93 -3.90
N GLN A 404 -9.84 -5.34 -4.58
CA GLN A 404 -8.48 -5.19 -4.03
C GLN A 404 -8.42 -4.14 -2.93
N GLU A 405 -9.15 -3.04 -3.05
CA GLU A 405 -9.10 -1.90 -2.14
C GLU A 405 -9.77 -2.21 -0.78
N SER A 406 -11.00 -2.64 -0.81
CA SER A 406 -11.80 -2.77 0.41
C SER A 406 -12.55 -4.09 0.55
N ARG A 407 -12.49 -4.99 -0.42
CA ARG A 407 -13.44 -6.10 -0.55
C ARG A 407 -14.90 -5.61 -0.62
N PHE A 408 -15.10 -4.43 -1.21
CA PHE A 408 -16.39 -3.74 -1.34
C PHE A 408 -16.97 -3.21 -0.03
N ILE A 409 -16.21 -3.15 1.06
CA ILE A 409 -16.70 -2.69 2.36
C ILE A 409 -16.78 -1.16 2.39
N PRO A 410 -17.99 -0.56 2.54
CA PRO A 410 -18.15 0.91 2.48
C PRO A 410 -17.47 1.63 3.64
N SER A 411 -17.53 1.06 4.84
CA SER A 411 -16.94 1.63 6.06
C SER A 411 -15.43 1.43 6.18
N SER A 412 -14.74 0.97 5.12
CA SER A 412 -13.30 0.77 5.14
C SER A 412 -12.54 2.10 5.18
N ILE A 413 -11.53 2.17 6.08
CA ILE A 413 -10.55 3.26 6.16
C ILE A 413 -9.15 2.67 6.22
N SER A 414 -8.25 3.16 5.38
CA SER A 414 -6.84 2.78 5.42
C SER A 414 -6.05 3.57 6.47
N SER A 415 -4.83 3.11 6.78
CA SER A 415 -3.88 3.84 7.64
C SER A 415 -3.49 5.22 7.06
N SER A 416 -3.65 5.42 5.76
CA SER A 416 -3.42 6.68 5.06
C SER A 416 -4.69 7.53 4.90
N SER A 417 -5.82 7.12 5.50
CA SER A 417 -7.12 7.79 5.43
C SER A 417 -7.82 7.68 4.07
N ALA A 418 -7.49 6.70 3.24
CA ALA A 418 -8.29 6.37 2.07
C ALA A 418 -9.64 5.78 2.52
N GLN A 419 -10.73 6.09 1.81
CA GLN A 419 -12.10 5.86 2.27
C GLN A 419 -12.96 5.05 1.30
N GLY A 420 -13.82 4.23 1.86
CA GLY A 420 -14.94 3.60 1.16
C GLY A 420 -14.56 2.44 0.24
N VAL A 421 -15.48 2.08 -0.63
CA VAL A 421 -15.41 0.91 -1.51
C VAL A 421 -14.18 0.91 -2.40
N MET A 422 -13.84 2.05 -3.00
CA MET A 422 -12.71 2.22 -3.90
C MET A 422 -11.50 2.91 -3.26
N GLN A 423 -11.50 3.10 -1.93
CA GLN A 423 -10.41 3.66 -1.13
C GLN A 423 -9.85 4.98 -1.70
N ILE A 424 -10.75 5.96 -1.88
CA ILE A 424 -10.37 7.25 -2.42
C ILE A 424 -9.74 8.13 -1.34
N MET A 425 -8.61 8.75 -1.66
CA MET A 425 -7.93 9.67 -0.76
C MET A 425 -8.73 10.97 -0.59
N PRO A 426 -8.78 11.57 0.61
CA PRO A 426 -9.53 12.81 0.87
C PRO A 426 -9.21 13.97 -0.07
N PHE A 427 -7.93 14.16 -0.41
CA PHE A 427 -7.53 15.21 -1.35
C PHE A 427 -8.06 14.95 -2.76
N LEU A 428 -8.07 13.69 -3.21
CA LEU A 428 -8.58 13.30 -4.53
C LEU A 428 -10.09 13.46 -4.60
N SER A 429 -10.84 13.03 -3.57
CA SER A 429 -12.29 13.22 -3.53
C SER A 429 -12.68 14.70 -3.50
N PHE A 430 -11.92 15.54 -2.81
CA PHE A 430 -12.12 17.00 -2.81
C PHE A 430 -11.86 17.62 -4.20
N ASP A 431 -10.80 17.21 -4.90
CA ASP A 431 -10.50 17.71 -6.23
C ASP A 431 -11.59 17.27 -7.24
N ILE A 432 -12.04 16.01 -7.17
CA ILE A 432 -13.13 15.50 -8.00
C ILE A 432 -14.44 16.25 -7.74
N SER A 433 -14.78 16.56 -6.48
CA SER A 433 -16.01 17.33 -6.18
C SER A 433 -16.00 18.70 -6.84
N LYS A 434 -14.85 19.37 -6.88
CA LYS A 434 -14.68 20.66 -7.58
C LYS A 434 -14.86 20.52 -9.09
N GLU A 435 -14.27 19.49 -9.70
CA GLU A 435 -14.39 19.24 -11.14
C GLU A 435 -15.85 18.93 -11.54
N LEU A 436 -16.59 18.28 -10.62
CA LEU A 436 -18.01 17.96 -10.81
C LEU A 436 -18.96 19.09 -10.39
N ASN A 437 -18.44 20.19 -9.81
CA ASN A 437 -19.22 21.29 -9.22
C ASN A 437 -20.21 20.81 -8.13
N GLU A 438 -19.78 19.92 -7.26
CA GLU A 438 -20.56 19.37 -6.15
C GLU A 438 -20.10 19.95 -4.80
N ASP A 439 -21.02 20.06 -3.87
CA ASP A 439 -20.71 20.34 -2.46
C ASP A 439 -19.90 19.17 -1.91
N TYR A 440 -18.77 19.47 -1.27
CA TYR A 440 -17.91 18.43 -0.71
C TYR A 440 -18.25 18.11 0.74
N ASN A 441 -18.58 16.84 0.98
CA ASN A 441 -18.62 16.27 2.32
C ASN A 441 -17.74 15.01 2.37
N ILE A 442 -16.66 15.05 3.15
CA ILE A 442 -15.70 13.95 3.28
C ILE A 442 -16.35 12.64 3.74
N TYR A 443 -17.41 12.72 4.53
CA TYR A 443 -18.08 11.52 5.07
C TYR A 443 -18.96 10.81 4.05
N GLU A 444 -19.40 11.50 2.99
CA GLU A 444 -20.15 10.87 1.90
C GLU A 444 -19.32 9.84 1.10
N GLN A 445 -17.99 9.84 1.29
CA GLN A 445 -17.13 8.79 0.73
C GLN A 445 -17.36 7.41 1.36
N PHE A 446 -18.13 7.30 2.42
CA PHE A 446 -18.62 6.01 2.94
C PHE A 446 -19.92 5.53 2.28
N ILE A 447 -20.58 6.37 1.48
CA ILE A 447 -21.74 5.98 0.67
C ILE A 447 -21.23 5.32 -0.62
N PRO A 448 -21.59 4.04 -0.89
CA PRO A 448 -21.07 3.31 -2.04
C PRO A 448 -21.28 4.02 -3.37
N ASP A 449 -22.47 4.58 -3.61
CA ASP A 449 -22.78 5.26 -4.87
C ASP A 449 -21.89 6.48 -5.11
N THR A 450 -21.68 7.31 -4.10
CA THR A 450 -20.78 8.47 -4.18
C THR A 450 -19.33 8.01 -4.40
N ASN A 451 -18.87 7.04 -3.62
CA ASN A 451 -17.48 6.56 -3.68
C ASN A 451 -17.17 5.87 -5.02
N ILE A 452 -18.08 5.02 -5.52
CA ILE A 452 -17.94 4.36 -6.82
C ILE A 452 -17.98 5.40 -7.94
N ARG A 453 -18.85 6.39 -7.88
CA ARG A 453 -18.93 7.47 -8.88
C ARG A 453 -17.63 8.26 -8.94
N TYR A 454 -17.05 8.64 -7.80
CA TYR A 454 -15.78 9.36 -7.74
C TYR A 454 -14.61 8.47 -8.20
N GLY A 455 -14.57 7.22 -7.75
CA GLY A 455 -13.58 6.26 -8.21
C GLY A 455 -13.66 6.00 -9.72
N SER A 456 -14.87 5.89 -10.26
CA SER A 456 -15.14 5.76 -11.68
C SER A 456 -14.68 6.97 -12.48
N TYR A 457 -14.90 8.19 -11.96
CA TYR A 457 -14.41 9.42 -12.58
C TYR A 457 -12.87 9.44 -12.66
N HIS A 458 -12.21 9.05 -11.59
CA HIS A 458 -10.75 8.92 -11.57
C HIS A 458 -10.26 7.87 -12.59
N LEU A 459 -10.97 6.74 -12.69
CA LEU A 459 -10.64 5.68 -13.67
C LEU A 459 -10.72 6.16 -15.10
N ASP A 460 -11.67 7.03 -15.49
CA ASP A 460 -11.75 7.58 -16.86
C ASP A 460 -10.45 8.26 -17.28
N SER A 461 -9.87 9.04 -16.36
CA SER A 461 -8.59 9.69 -16.60
C SER A 461 -7.45 8.68 -16.76
N LEU A 462 -7.42 7.63 -15.92
CA LEU A 462 -6.37 6.61 -15.99
C LEU A 462 -6.52 5.71 -17.22
N MET A 463 -7.74 5.31 -17.59
CA MET A 463 -8.03 4.55 -18.79
C MET A 463 -7.51 5.26 -20.04
N LYS A 464 -7.79 6.56 -20.16
CA LYS A 464 -7.28 7.40 -21.25
C LYS A 464 -5.75 7.51 -21.25
N GLN A 465 -5.12 7.69 -20.07
CA GLN A 465 -3.68 7.88 -19.95
C GLN A 465 -2.86 6.60 -20.22
N PHE A 466 -3.44 5.44 -19.97
CA PHE A 466 -2.77 4.14 -20.06
C PHE A 466 -3.39 3.18 -21.08
N ASN A 467 -4.10 3.73 -22.07
CA ASN A 467 -4.66 2.99 -23.22
C ASN A 467 -5.48 1.75 -22.80
N ASN A 468 -6.31 1.90 -21.78
CA ASN A 468 -7.13 0.83 -21.21
C ASN A 468 -6.35 -0.41 -20.73
N ASN A 469 -5.02 -0.31 -20.52
CA ASN A 469 -4.24 -1.43 -20.05
C ASN A 469 -4.49 -1.67 -18.56
N PRO A 470 -5.08 -2.81 -18.13
CA PRO A 470 -5.52 -3.02 -16.76
C PRO A 470 -4.38 -3.03 -15.75
N LEU A 471 -3.19 -3.55 -16.11
CA LEU A 471 -2.03 -3.54 -15.21
C LEU A 471 -1.47 -2.13 -14.99
N PHE A 472 -1.38 -1.35 -16.06
CA PHE A 472 -0.84 0.02 -15.98
C PHE A 472 -1.81 0.97 -15.27
N ILE A 473 -3.11 0.78 -15.48
CA ILE A 473 -4.16 1.46 -14.72
C ILE A 473 -4.05 1.12 -13.23
N ALA A 474 -3.88 -0.16 -12.88
CA ALA A 474 -3.71 -0.59 -11.50
C ALA A 474 -2.47 0.02 -10.83
N TYR A 475 -1.32 0.05 -11.53
CA TYR A 475 -0.14 0.74 -11.02
C TYR A 475 -0.38 2.24 -10.80
N ALA A 476 -1.09 2.89 -11.72
CA ALA A 476 -1.38 4.31 -11.63
C ALA A 476 -2.42 4.63 -10.55
N TYR A 477 -3.37 3.75 -10.32
CA TYR A 477 -4.36 3.91 -9.26
C TYR A 477 -3.72 3.89 -7.86
N ASN A 478 -2.83 2.93 -7.60
CA ASN A 478 -2.16 2.80 -6.31
C ASN A 478 -0.95 3.73 -6.15
N GLY A 479 -0.05 3.74 -7.12
CA GLY A 479 1.22 4.47 -7.06
C GLY A 479 1.16 5.90 -7.63
N GLY A 480 0.10 6.24 -8.34
CA GLY A 480 -0.07 7.50 -9.06
C GLY A 480 0.44 7.44 -10.52
N ALA A 481 -0.25 8.16 -11.41
CA ALA A 481 0.06 8.19 -12.84
C ALA A 481 1.49 8.71 -13.14
N GLY A 482 1.94 9.73 -12.40
CA GLY A 482 3.29 10.28 -12.54
C GLY A 482 4.38 9.26 -12.17
N TYR A 483 4.19 8.53 -11.07
CA TYR A 483 5.08 7.45 -10.68
C TYR A 483 5.12 6.35 -11.74
N THR A 484 3.98 5.88 -12.22
CA THR A 484 3.88 4.82 -13.23
C THR A 484 4.63 5.20 -14.51
N ARG A 485 4.42 6.42 -15.03
CA ARG A 485 5.20 6.93 -16.18
C ARG A 485 6.70 6.98 -15.89
N SER A 486 7.11 7.33 -14.66
CA SER A 486 8.53 7.33 -14.29
C SER A 486 9.16 5.95 -14.36
N GLN A 487 8.39 4.87 -14.08
CA GLN A 487 8.89 3.49 -14.22
C GLN A 487 9.08 3.12 -15.70
N PHE A 488 8.17 3.54 -16.58
CA PHE A 488 8.34 3.34 -18.04
C PHE A 488 9.55 4.10 -18.59
N ASN A 489 9.79 5.32 -18.13
CA ASN A 489 10.97 6.11 -18.49
C ASN A 489 12.29 5.48 -18.03
N LYS A 490 12.26 4.58 -17.02
CA LYS A 490 13.42 3.76 -16.64
C LYS A 490 13.61 2.54 -17.56
N GLY A 491 12.75 2.34 -18.54
CA GLY A 491 12.82 1.28 -19.52
C GLY A 491 12.02 0.02 -19.18
N LEU A 492 11.19 0.02 -18.14
CA LEU A 492 10.31 -1.11 -17.85
C LEU A 492 9.24 -1.21 -18.94
N PHE A 493 8.91 -2.43 -19.36
CA PHE A 493 7.97 -2.76 -20.44
C PHE A 493 8.33 -2.21 -21.83
N SER A 494 9.51 -1.64 -22.01
CA SER A 494 9.89 -0.96 -23.25
C SER A 494 10.50 -1.87 -24.32
N LYS A 495 10.95 -3.07 -23.95
CA LYS A 495 11.68 -3.98 -24.83
C LYS A 495 11.19 -5.41 -24.67
N LYS A 496 11.14 -6.16 -25.76
CA LYS A 496 10.99 -7.61 -25.69
C LYS A 496 12.24 -8.25 -25.08
N GLY A 497 12.05 -9.27 -24.29
CA GLY A 497 13.13 -10.01 -23.62
C GLY A 497 12.65 -11.38 -23.17
N LYS A 498 13.59 -12.27 -22.90
CA LYS A 498 13.30 -13.67 -22.54
C LYS A 498 12.33 -13.79 -21.36
N TYR A 499 12.37 -12.84 -20.43
CA TYR A 499 11.59 -12.88 -19.19
C TYR A 499 10.57 -11.74 -19.10
N GLU A 500 10.39 -10.98 -20.18
CA GLU A 500 9.38 -9.93 -20.22
C GLU A 500 7.97 -10.49 -20.55
N PRO A 501 6.92 -9.90 -20.00
CA PRO A 501 6.89 -8.71 -19.15
C PRO A 501 7.14 -8.97 -17.65
N PHE A 502 7.33 -10.22 -17.25
CA PHE A 502 7.43 -10.61 -15.84
C PHE A 502 8.58 -9.92 -15.12
N LEU A 503 9.73 -9.75 -15.77
CA LEU A 503 10.86 -9.05 -15.17
C LEU A 503 10.53 -7.58 -14.89
N SER A 504 9.90 -6.88 -15.85
CA SER A 504 9.43 -5.51 -15.65
C SER A 504 8.41 -5.41 -14.52
N MET A 505 7.47 -6.36 -14.42
CA MET A 505 6.49 -6.42 -13.33
C MET A 505 7.17 -6.54 -11.95
N GLU A 506 8.24 -7.33 -11.84
CA GLU A 506 8.97 -7.51 -10.58
C GLU A 506 9.93 -6.36 -10.27
N LEU A 507 10.29 -5.53 -11.25
CA LEU A 507 11.20 -4.39 -11.06
C LEU A 507 10.48 -3.06 -10.76
N ILE A 508 9.15 -3.04 -10.68
CA ILE A 508 8.40 -1.87 -10.16
C ILE A 508 8.93 -1.54 -8.76
N SER A 509 9.41 -0.32 -8.55
CA SER A 509 10.22 0.01 -7.37
C SER A 509 9.42 0.07 -6.06
N PHE A 510 8.17 0.54 -6.07
CA PHE A 510 7.32 0.50 -4.88
C PHE A 510 6.72 -0.90 -4.71
N ALA A 511 7.07 -1.55 -3.60
CA ALA A 511 6.66 -2.93 -3.32
C ALA A 511 5.13 -3.07 -3.28
N GLU A 512 4.44 -2.11 -2.64
CA GLU A 512 2.98 -2.09 -2.58
C GLU A 512 2.38 -2.01 -3.98
N THR A 513 2.81 -1.06 -4.81
CA THR A 513 2.30 -0.88 -6.18
C THR A 513 2.62 -2.08 -7.06
N ARG A 514 3.81 -2.68 -6.92
CA ARG A 514 4.23 -3.89 -7.61
C ARG A 514 3.28 -5.07 -7.36
N ASP A 515 2.92 -5.28 -6.10
CA ASP A 515 2.03 -6.37 -5.71
C ASP A 515 0.56 -6.04 -5.98
N TYR A 516 0.18 -4.78 -5.81
CA TYR A 516 -1.16 -4.28 -6.12
C TYR A 516 -1.54 -4.52 -7.58
N GLY A 517 -0.68 -4.12 -8.52
CA GLY A 517 -0.94 -4.31 -9.95
C GLY A 517 -1.19 -5.77 -10.31
N LYS A 518 -0.39 -6.70 -9.77
CA LYS A 518 -0.55 -8.14 -9.99
C LYS A 518 -1.87 -8.68 -9.42
N LYS A 519 -2.28 -8.21 -8.23
CA LYS A 519 -3.55 -8.61 -7.60
C LYS A 519 -4.76 -8.07 -8.37
N VAL A 520 -4.72 -6.81 -8.79
CA VAL A 520 -5.79 -6.22 -9.62
C VAL A 520 -5.88 -6.92 -10.97
N LEU A 521 -4.75 -7.26 -11.59
CA LEU A 521 -4.75 -8.00 -12.86
C LEU A 521 -5.36 -9.41 -12.72
N ALA A 522 -5.09 -10.10 -11.61
CA ALA A 522 -5.75 -11.38 -11.32
C ALA A 522 -7.26 -11.21 -11.14
N ASN A 523 -7.70 -10.21 -10.38
CA ASN A 523 -9.12 -9.88 -10.25
C ASN A 523 -9.75 -9.52 -11.61
N TYR A 524 -9.05 -8.72 -12.42
CA TYR A 524 -9.50 -8.29 -13.75
C TYR A 524 -9.74 -9.49 -14.67
N TYR A 525 -8.80 -10.44 -14.71
CA TYR A 525 -8.94 -11.68 -15.48
C TYR A 525 -10.19 -12.47 -15.08
N ILE A 526 -10.42 -12.64 -13.77
CA ILE A 526 -11.56 -13.39 -13.25
C ILE A 526 -12.88 -12.65 -13.54
N TYR A 527 -12.97 -11.36 -13.20
CA TYR A 527 -14.20 -10.58 -13.45
C TYR A 527 -14.51 -10.42 -14.93
N ASN A 528 -13.51 -10.22 -15.79
CA ASN A 528 -13.76 -10.13 -17.22
C ASN A 528 -14.36 -11.43 -17.74
N ASN A 529 -13.78 -12.58 -17.39
CA ASN A 529 -14.24 -13.88 -17.88
C ASN A 529 -15.61 -14.28 -17.31
N TYR A 530 -16.01 -13.71 -16.19
CA TYR A 530 -17.34 -13.86 -15.60
C TYR A 530 -18.38 -12.91 -16.22
N LEU A 531 -18.08 -11.61 -16.25
CA LEU A 531 -19.04 -10.57 -16.67
C LEU A 531 -19.14 -10.44 -18.20
N ASN A 532 -18.03 -10.65 -18.91
CA ASN A 532 -17.90 -10.53 -20.36
C ASN A 532 -17.67 -11.91 -21.00
N SER A 533 -18.52 -12.88 -20.64
CA SER A 533 -18.34 -14.28 -21.04
C SER A 533 -18.32 -14.55 -22.55
N ARG A 534 -18.81 -13.59 -23.35
CA ARG A 534 -18.78 -13.66 -24.83
C ARG A 534 -17.41 -13.26 -25.39
N ASN A 535 -16.65 -12.43 -24.65
CA ASN A 535 -15.32 -11.93 -25.03
C ASN A 535 -14.33 -12.23 -23.89
N LYS A 536 -14.15 -13.52 -23.60
CA LYS A 536 -13.17 -13.96 -22.61
C LYS A 536 -11.76 -13.53 -23.03
N ILE A 537 -10.95 -13.19 -22.04
CA ILE A 537 -9.55 -12.82 -22.24
C ILE A 537 -8.63 -13.91 -21.69
N ASN A 538 -7.44 -13.98 -22.27
CA ASN A 538 -6.37 -14.85 -21.81
C ASN A 538 -5.26 -14.00 -21.18
N LEU A 539 -4.67 -14.48 -20.09
CA LEU A 539 -3.51 -13.86 -19.45
C LEU A 539 -2.32 -13.80 -20.42
N SER A 540 -2.13 -14.84 -21.24
CA SER A 540 -1.12 -14.88 -22.30
C SER A 540 -1.21 -13.67 -23.23
N THR A 541 -2.42 -13.32 -23.67
CA THR A 541 -2.68 -12.16 -24.54
C THR A 541 -2.41 -10.84 -23.82
N ILE A 542 -2.83 -10.74 -22.55
CA ILE A 542 -2.54 -9.56 -21.72
C ILE A 542 -1.03 -9.37 -21.59
N PHE A 543 -0.30 -10.41 -21.21
CA PHE A 543 1.16 -10.34 -21.01
C PHE A 543 1.90 -9.95 -22.31
N GLN A 544 1.47 -10.47 -23.46
CA GLN A 544 2.04 -10.07 -24.75
C GLN A 544 1.81 -8.59 -25.08
N SER A 545 0.66 -8.05 -24.68
CA SER A 545 0.31 -6.63 -24.90
C SER A 545 1.07 -5.65 -23.98
N LEU A 546 1.68 -6.13 -22.89
CA LEU A 546 2.42 -5.29 -21.94
C LEU A 546 3.78 -4.81 -22.45
N VAL A 547 4.32 -5.46 -23.46
CA VAL A 547 5.64 -5.13 -24.01
C VAL A 547 5.46 -4.43 -25.35
N ALA A 548 6.13 -3.28 -25.51
CA ALA A 548 6.05 -2.53 -26.76
C ALA A 548 6.37 -3.41 -27.99
N PRO A 549 5.62 -3.29 -29.09
CA PRO A 549 6.00 -3.91 -30.35
C PRO A 549 7.39 -3.40 -30.77
N ASN A 550 8.18 -4.27 -31.41
CA ASN A 550 9.51 -3.88 -31.95
C ASN A 550 9.36 -2.85 -33.05
#